data_aaaf5e5268e71b62c6c3537fd1ca8850
#
_entry.id   aaaf5e5268e71b62c6c3537fd1ca8850
#
_cell.length_a   1.000
_cell.length_b   1.000
_cell.length_c   1.000
_cell.angle_alpha   90.00
_cell.angle_beta   90.00
_cell.angle_gamma   90.00
#
_symmetry.space_group_name_H-M   'P 1'
#
loop_
_entity.id
_entity.type
_entity.pdbx_description
1 polymer ?
#
loop_
_entity_poly.entity_id
_entity_poly.type
_entity_poly.pdbx_seq_one_letter_code
_entity_poly.pdbx_strand_id
1 'polypeptide(L)'
;MLTPKTFLALTAAFGTLATAKEMPRDPARRANIFDNGVRHQEIMALKNRVWSEFTAQGAYDSRQYQKIPIKKNKDFFACTNGVATYLPNDPKYAFKCKNLDLYDFQTHAQLGSGQGRGAGSWGWASPDGREFVAIAQLDGTAFVEISKKGKLVYLGRLPQYTTAQPSLWREIKGYKSYIVIGSEAEQHGVQIFDLKKLLTVDPASPVVFTNEKDLTGWWGDALPIGRTHNVAANEERNYGVATGFQPRNSTYKAGLLFFDLTDPSNPKTLGGSGADGYVHDVQCLVYRGPDRKYVGKDICYGYNEDALTIYDVNDKQNITIISTTSYEGASYTHQGWVLDPKWQQFLITDDEYDEVDAVGPAKDGYPISYIWDISSLEKPKQTGHYKHLRKGIDHNQFVRDGFSYQSNYALGISVLDLRSVPKDPTGKGIREVAYFDTYPEDDHLPGGGNVTFTGSWSHYPFLPSGFIVINTMDRGAFVVKKSKGASW
;
A
#
# COMPACT_ATOMS: atom_id res chain seq x y z
N MET A 1 7.26 49.61 58.38
CA MET A 1 7.50 48.21 57.94
C MET A 1 6.49 47.88 56.86
N LEU A 2 6.92 47.91 55.61
CA LEU A 2 6.11 47.66 54.43
C LEU A 2 6.49 46.27 53.92
N THR A 3 5.49 45.35 53.82
CA THR A 3 5.63 44.02 53.29
C THR A 3 5.58 44.05 51.75
N PRO A 4 6.43 43.30 51.01
CA PRO A 4 6.36 43.26 49.57
C PRO A 4 5.26 42.29 49.09
N LYS A 5 4.41 42.78 48.17
CA LYS A 5 3.46 41.97 47.40
C LYS A 5 4.17 41.22 46.28
N THR A 6 4.15 39.91 46.34
CA THR A 6 4.61 39.02 45.31
C THR A 6 3.66 39.04 44.11
N PHE A 7 4.09 39.53 42.96
CA PHE A 7 3.38 39.40 41.67
C PHE A 7 3.66 38.03 41.11
N LEU A 8 2.64 37.18 41.03
CA LEU A 8 2.69 35.92 40.28
C LEU A 8 2.47 36.26 38.80
N ALA A 9 3.50 36.18 37.98
CA ALA A 9 3.39 36.28 36.52
C ALA A 9 2.85 34.95 35.95
N LEU A 10 1.60 34.97 35.50
CA LEU A 10 1.04 33.88 34.70
C LEU A 10 1.67 33.92 33.31
N THR A 11 2.65 33.08 33.03
CA THR A 11 3.12 32.82 31.66
C THR A 11 2.10 31.96 30.96
N ALA A 12 1.26 32.59 30.13
CA ALA A 12 0.44 31.88 29.15
C ALA A 12 1.35 31.25 28.12
N ALA A 13 1.54 29.95 28.18
CA ALA A 13 2.16 29.18 27.11
C ALA A 13 1.21 29.20 25.90
N PHE A 14 1.47 30.11 24.96
CA PHE A 14 0.90 30.00 23.63
C PHE A 14 1.47 28.74 22.96
N GLY A 15 0.77 27.62 23.07
CA GLY A 15 1.00 26.51 22.19
C GLY A 15 0.76 26.98 20.76
N THR A 16 1.78 26.99 19.92
CA THR A 16 1.60 27.14 18.47
C THR A 16 0.70 26.02 18.02
N LEU A 17 -0.58 26.33 17.73
CA LEU A 17 -1.47 25.47 16.98
C LEU A 17 -0.74 25.20 15.65
N ALA A 18 -0.49 23.93 15.36
CA ALA A 18 -0.07 23.54 14.02
C ALA A 18 -1.20 23.99 13.09
N THR A 19 -0.96 24.99 12.29
CA THR A 19 -1.93 25.45 11.29
C THR A 19 -2.05 24.37 10.23
N ALA A 20 -3.27 24.05 9.84
CA ALA A 20 -3.56 23.24 8.67
C ALA A 20 -2.80 23.80 7.45
N LYS A 21 -2.20 22.91 6.66
CA LYS A 21 -1.29 23.30 5.56
C LYS A 21 -1.78 22.80 4.20
N GLU A 22 -3.11 22.70 4.06
CA GLU A 22 -3.69 22.52 2.75
C GLU A 22 -3.37 23.74 1.87
N MET A 23 -3.09 23.46 0.61
CA MET A 23 -2.75 24.47 -0.39
C MET A 23 -3.73 24.37 -1.57
N PRO A 24 -4.12 25.52 -2.16
CA PRO A 24 -4.75 25.47 -3.46
C PRO A 24 -3.85 24.75 -4.45
N ARG A 25 -4.40 23.87 -5.26
CA ARG A 25 -3.65 23.25 -6.34
C ARG A 25 -3.18 24.33 -7.33
N ASP A 26 -1.89 24.34 -7.66
CA ASP A 26 -1.30 25.26 -8.62
C ASP A 26 -1.59 24.78 -10.05
N PRO A 27 -2.45 25.48 -10.83
CA PRO A 27 -2.81 25.05 -12.18
C PRO A 27 -1.63 25.07 -13.15
N ALA A 28 -0.68 25.99 -12.99
CA ALA A 28 0.49 26.09 -13.86
C ALA A 28 1.49 24.96 -13.59
N ARG A 29 1.77 24.67 -12.31
CA ARG A 29 2.58 23.53 -11.91
C ARG A 29 1.96 22.21 -12.39
N ARG A 30 0.65 22.05 -12.19
CA ARG A 30 -0.09 20.89 -12.66
C ARG A 30 0.08 20.67 -14.17
N ALA A 31 -0.24 21.67 -14.99
CA ALA A 31 -0.19 21.55 -16.44
C ALA A 31 1.24 21.28 -16.98
N ASN A 32 2.24 21.90 -16.36
CA ASN A 32 3.62 21.85 -16.85
C ASN A 32 4.44 20.68 -16.31
N ILE A 33 4.03 20.05 -15.21
CA ILE A 33 4.83 19.02 -14.51
C ILE A 33 4.05 17.70 -14.43
N PHE A 34 2.79 17.72 -14.03
CA PHE A 34 2.01 16.49 -13.77
C PHE A 34 1.18 16.05 -14.97
N ASP A 35 0.28 16.90 -15.50
CA ASP A 35 -0.64 16.51 -16.59
C ASP A 35 0.09 16.12 -17.88
N ASN A 36 1.23 16.77 -18.19
CA ASN A 36 2.06 16.43 -19.34
C ASN A 36 2.92 15.18 -19.11
N GLY A 37 2.93 14.61 -17.90
CA GLY A 37 3.66 13.42 -17.55
C GLY A 37 5.16 13.58 -17.32
N VAL A 38 5.70 14.81 -17.30
CA VAL A 38 7.14 15.06 -17.06
C VAL A 38 7.56 14.50 -15.71
N ARG A 39 6.78 14.79 -14.64
CA ARG A 39 7.08 14.29 -13.31
C ARG A 39 7.13 12.77 -13.25
N HIS A 40 6.16 12.12 -13.83
CA HIS A 40 6.13 10.67 -13.91
C HIS A 40 7.35 10.08 -14.64
N GLN A 41 7.78 10.71 -15.74
CA GLN A 41 8.97 10.27 -16.47
C GLN A 41 10.25 10.41 -15.66
N GLU A 42 10.41 11.51 -14.90
CA GLU A 42 11.55 11.71 -13.98
C GLU A 42 11.59 10.63 -12.90
N ILE A 43 10.44 10.34 -12.27
CA ILE A 43 10.25 9.28 -11.28
C ILE A 43 10.64 7.92 -11.86
N MET A 44 10.13 7.60 -13.05
CA MET A 44 10.42 6.34 -13.71
C MET A 44 11.90 6.20 -14.10
N ALA A 45 12.53 7.28 -14.54
CA ALA A 45 13.95 7.29 -14.87
C ALA A 45 14.80 7.02 -13.62
N LEU A 46 14.45 7.63 -12.48
CA LEU A 46 15.13 7.40 -11.20
C LEU A 46 14.96 5.95 -10.72
N LYS A 47 13.73 5.46 -10.63
CA LYS A 47 13.44 4.07 -10.23
C LYS A 47 14.16 3.06 -11.12
N ASN A 48 14.10 3.23 -12.43
CA ASN A 48 14.76 2.33 -13.39
C ASN A 48 16.28 2.33 -13.22
N ARG A 49 16.92 3.48 -12.95
CA ARG A 49 18.34 3.55 -12.65
C ARG A 49 18.68 2.76 -11.39
N VAL A 50 18.00 3.02 -10.28
CA VAL A 50 18.19 2.31 -9.01
C VAL A 50 18.00 0.80 -9.19
N TRP A 51 16.93 0.37 -9.85
CA TRP A 51 16.66 -1.05 -10.07
C TRP A 51 17.65 -1.71 -11.03
N SER A 52 18.18 -0.98 -12.00
CA SER A 52 19.23 -1.51 -12.89
C SER A 52 20.52 -1.75 -12.12
N GLU A 53 20.90 -0.85 -11.23
CA GLU A 53 22.04 -1.00 -10.34
C GLU A 53 21.88 -2.21 -9.40
N PHE A 54 20.75 -2.36 -8.74
CA PHE A 54 20.43 -3.54 -7.91
C PHE A 54 20.41 -4.84 -8.73
N THR A 55 19.90 -4.80 -9.96
CA THR A 55 19.92 -5.98 -10.86
C THR A 55 21.33 -6.36 -11.22
N ALA A 56 22.19 -5.40 -11.57
CA ALA A 56 23.59 -5.64 -11.91
C ALA A 56 24.38 -6.22 -10.72
N GLN A 57 24.00 -5.87 -9.50
CA GLN A 57 24.57 -6.42 -8.26
C GLN A 57 23.97 -7.79 -7.89
N GLY A 58 22.98 -8.31 -8.63
CA GLY A 58 22.29 -9.57 -8.33
C GLY A 58 21.32 -9.47 -7.14
N ALA A 59 21.02 -8.29 -6.64
CA ALA A 59 20.17 -8.11 -5.45
C ALA A 59 18.76 -8.69 -5.59
N TYR A 60 18.24 -8.75 -6.81
CA TYR A 60 16.92 -9.33 -7.10
C TYR A 60 16.94 -10.83 -7.42
N ASP A 61 18.09 -11.48 -7.38
CA ASP A 61 18.15 -12.95 -7.42
C ASP A 61 17.77 -13.52 -6.04
N SER A 62 16.49 -13.77 -5.83
CA SER A 62 15.98 -14.24 -4.55
C SER A 62 16.52 -15.61 -4.14
N ARG A 63 17.15 -16.38 -5.05
CA ARG A 63 17.79 -17.67 -4.77
C ARG A 63 19.00 -17.53 -3.85
N GLN A 64 19.60 -16.36 -3.73
CA GLN A 64 20.69 -16.08 -2.80
C GLN A 64 20.26 -16.11 -1.33
N TYR A 65 18.96 -15.98 -1.05
CA TYR A 65 18.45 -15.99 0.32
C TYR A 65 18.00 -17.38 0.75
N GLN A 66 18.14 -17.64 2.05
CA GLN A 66 17.76 -18.91 2.65
C GLN A 66 16.42 -18.77 3.36
N LYS A 67 15.49 -19.67 3.02
CA LYS A 67 14.22 -19.77 3.78
C LYS A 67 14.47 -20.14 5.24
N ILE A 68 13.49 -19.88 6.07
CA ILE A 68 13.50 -20.36 7.46
C ILE A 68 13.54 -21.90 7.48
N PRO A 69 14.56 -22.49 8.12
CA PRO A 69 14.64 -23.95 8.22
C PRO A 69 13.53 -24.48 9.14
N ILE A 70 12.91 -25.59 8.73
CA ILE A 70 11.94 -26.31 9.57
C ILE A 70 12.68 -26.89 10.77
N LYS A 71 12.54 -26.27 11.94
CA LYS A 71 13.08 -26.78 13.21
C LYS A 71 11.95 -27.42 14.01
N LYS A 72 12.16 -28.67 14.48
CA LYS A 72 11.11 -29.47 15.17
C LYS A 72 10.46 -28.76 16.40
N ASN A 73 11.16 -27.80 17.03
CA ASN A 73 10.73 -27.21 18.31
C ASN A 73 10.64 -25.69 18.30
N LYS A 74 10.59 -25.02 17.12
CA LYS A 74 10.54 -23.56 17.05
C LYS A 74 9.52 -23.09 16.01
N ASP A 75 8.39 -22.63 16.49
CA ASP A 75 7.31 -22.16 15.61
C ASP A 75 7.57 -20.75 15.05
N PHE A 76 8.33 -19.90 15.78
CA PHE A 76 8.64 -18.51 15.40
C PHE A 76 9.98 -18.03 15.99
N PHE A 77 10.46 -16.89 15.53
CA PHE A 77 11.65 -16.20 16.03
C PHE A 77 11.20 -14.88 16.67
N ALA A 78 11.31 -14.82 18.00
CA ALA A 78 10.88 -13.66 18.75
C ALA A 78 11.75 -12.43 18.44
N CYS A 79 11.12 -11.27 18.41
CA CYS A 79 11.80 -9.98 18.43
C CYS A 79 12.43 -9.78 19.82
N THR A 80 13.69 -10.13 19.97
CA THR A 80 14.40 -10.08 21.25
C THR A 80 15.49 -9.00 21.17
N ASN A 81 15.49 -8.08 22.11
CA ASN A 81 16.42 -6.93 22.10
C ASN A 81 16.44 -6.16 20.78
N GLY A 82 15.27 -6.03 20.15
CA GLY A 82 15.11 -5.28 18.91
C GLY A 82 15.50 -6.03 17.64
N VAL A 83 15.78 -7.32 17.69
CA VAL A 83 16.18 -8.14 16.53
C VAL A 83 15.46 -9.49 16.52
N ALA A 84 14.96 -9.89 15.34
CA ALA A 84 14.51 -11.24 15.04
C ALA A 84 15.47 -11.89 14.04
N THR A 85 15.98 -13.09 14.33
CA THR A 85 16.90 -13.81 13.44
C THR A 85 16.70 -15.31 13.50
N TYR A 86 16.84 -15.95 12.35
CA TYR A 86 16.86 -17.43 12.26
C TYR A 86 18.24 -17.98 11.84
N LEU A 87 19.17 -17.10 11.42
CA LEU A 87 20.57 -17.38 11.13
C LEU A 87 21.47 -16.38 11.86
N PRO A 88 21.72 -16.58 13.17
CA PRO A 88 22.30 -15.54 14.03
C PRO A 88 23.74 -15.13 13.66
N ASN A 89 24.44 -15.92 12.84
CA ASN A 89 25.81 -15.64 12.41
C ASN A 89 25.89 -14.93 11.05
N ASP A 90 24.74 -14.61 10.45
CA ASP A 90 24.69 -13.91 9.17
C ASP A 90 23.84 -12.62 9.31
N PRO A 91 24.46 -11.43 9.18
CA PRO A 91 23.76 -10.15 9.34
C PRO A 91 22.62 -9.95 8.36
N LYS A 92 22.63 -10.60 7.19
CA LYS A 92 21.53 -10.53 6.20
C LYS A 92 20.20 -11.07 6.74
N TYR A 93 20.22 -11.79 7.88
CA TYR A 93 19.05 -12.39 8.52
C TYR A 93 18.84 -11.89 9.95
N ALA A 94 19.43 -10.74 10.28
CA ALA A 94 19.25 -10.04 11.55
C ALA A 94 18.29 -8.84 11.36
N PHE A 95 17.01 -9.14 11.36
CA PHE A 95 15.96 -8.14 11.08
C PHE A 95 15.66 -7.29 12.32
N LYS A 96 15.84 -5.99 12.24
CA LYS A 96 15.41 -5.06 13.29
C LYS A 96 13.89 -5.13 13.45
N CYS A 97 13.42 -5.06 14.68
CA CYS A 97 12.00 -5.20 14.98
C CYS A 97 11.60 -4.54 16.30
N LYS A 98 10.31 -4.31 16.43
CA LYS A 98 9.64 -3.92 17.65
C LYS A 98 8.26 -4.54 17.68
N ASN A 99 7.96 -5.32 18.70
CA ASN A 99 6.64 -5.92 18.93
C ASN A 99 6.06 -6.78 17.78
N LEU A 100 6.89 -7.23 16.83
CA LEU A 100 6.55 -8.18 15.78
C LEU A 100 7.55 -9.34 15.79
N ASP A 101 7.03 -10.55 15.91
CA ASP A 101 7.80 -11.79 15.84
C ASP A 101 7.77 -12.36 14.42
N LEU A 102 8.89 -12.95 13.97
CA LEU A 102 9.04 -13.57 12.66
C LEU A 102 8.58 -15.03 12.70
N TYR A 103 7.59 -15.39 11.89
CA TYR A 103 7.03 -16.73 11.81
C TYR A 103 7.55 -17.52 10.61
N ASP A 104 7.62 -16.90 9.43
CA ASP A 104 8.13 -17.55 8.22
C ASP A 104 8.76 -16.55 7.25
N PHE A 105 9.55 -17.11 6.34
CA PHE A 105 10.09 -16.43 5.18
C PHE A 105 10.32 -17.44 4.07
N GLN A 106 9.83 -17.15 2.86
CA GLN A 106 10.13 -17.88 1.64
C GLN A 106 10.51 -16.92 0.53
N THR A 107 11.50 -17.33 -0.28
CA THR A 107 11.98 -16.51 -1.39
C THR A 107 10.99 -16.50 -2.57
N HIS A 108 11.08 -15.51 -3.44
CA HIS A 108 10.28 -15.49 -4.67
C HIS A 108 10.50 -16.72 -5.52
N ALA A 109 11.74 -17.23 -5.58
CA ALA A 109 12.05 -18.46 -6.31
C ALA A 109 11.33 -19.68 -5.72
N GLN A 110 11.23 -19.79 -4.38
CA GLN A 110 10.48 -20.85 -3.72
C GLN A 110 8.96 -20.70 -3.89
N LEU A 111 8.49 -19.48 -4.10
CA LEU A 111 7.11 -19.17 -4.45
C LEU A 111 6.86 -19.21 -5.98
N GLY A 112 7.72 -19.91 -6.72
CA GLY A 112 7.54 -20.27 -8.11
C GLY A 112 7.90 -19.20 -9.15
N SER A 113 8.45 -18.03 -8.77
CA SER A 113 8.89 -17.03 -9.74
C SER A 113 10.24 -17.37 -10.34
N GLY A 114 10.34 -17.37 -11.67
CA GLY A 114 11.60 -17.50 -12.38
C GLY A 114 12.46 -16.23 -12.39
N GLN A 115 11.86 -15.07 -12.07
CA GLN A 115 12.49 -13.75 -12.19
C GLN A 115 12.60 -12.98 -10.86
N GLY A 116 12.03 -13.49 -9.79
CA GLY A 116 12.00 -12.80 -8.51
C GLY A 116 11.08 -11.56 -8.50
N ARG A 117 11.39 -10.57 -7.69
CA ARG A 117 10.74 -9.27 -7.51
C ARG A 117 9.26 -9.34 -7.15
N GLY A 118 8.95 -8.94 -5.91
CA GLY A 118 7.59 -8.82 -5.42
C GLY A 118 7.01 -7.44 -5.62
N ALA A 119 5.67 -7.38 -5.66
CA ALA A 119 4.89 -6.14 -5.76
C ALA A 119 3.67 -6.21 -4.82
N GLY A 120 2.43 -6.01 -5.31
CA GLY A 120 1.22 -6.02 -4.53
C GLY A 120 0.94 -7.36 -3.82
N SER A 121 0.08 -7.34 -2.82
CA SER A 121 -0.41 -8.55 -2.16
C SER A 121 -1.81 -8.33 -1.61
N TRP A 122 -2.61 -9.42 -1.58
CA TRP A 122 -3.93 -9.39 -0.96
C TRP A 122 -4.33 -10.78 -0.44
N GLY A 123 -5.06 -10.80 0.66
CA GLY A 123 -5.47 -12.06 1.30
C GLY A 123 -6.97 -12.27 1.35
N TRP A 124 -7.35 -13.50 1.65
CA TRP A 124 -8.72 -13.95 1.83
C TRP A 124 -8.80 -15.02 2.92
N ALA A 125 -9.80 -14.92 3.78
CA ALA A 125 -10.15 -15.97 4.72
C ALA A 125 -11.40 -16.70 4.22
N SER A 126 -11.29 -18.02 4.06
CA SER A 126 -12.40 -18.85 3.63
C SER A 126 -13.42 -19.09 4.76
N PRO A 127 -14.65 -19.47 4.45
CA PRO A 127 -15.68 -19.72 5.46
C PRO A 127 -15.34 -20.85 6.45
N ASP A 128 -14.46 -21.78 6.07
CA ASP A 128 -13.93 -22.85 6.95
C ASP A 128 -12.73 -22.41 7.80
N GLY A 129 -12.35 -21.13 7.72
CA GLY A 129 -11.30 -20.52 8.55
C GLY A 129 -9.87 -20.73 8.05
N ARG A 130 -9.68 -21.21 6.81
CA ARG A 130 -8.37 -21.20 6.16
C ARG A 130 -8.07 -19.80 5.63
N GLU A 131 -6.80 -19.44 5.64
CA GLU A 131 -6.32 -18.11 5.25
C GLU A 131 -5.36 -18.21 4.07
N PHE A 132 -5.62 -17.43 3.03
CA PHE A 132 -4.86 -17.44 1.79
C PHE A 132 -4.34 -16.05 1.47
N VAL A 133 -3.17 -15.98 0.83
CA VAL A 133 -2.62 -14.71 0.32
C VAL A 133 -2.12 -14.90 -1.11
N ALA A 134 -2.50 -13.98 -1.97
CA ALA A 134 -1.96 -13.80 -3.30
C ALA A 134 -0.78 -12.84 -3.21
N ILE A 135 0.35 -13.24 -3.76
CA ILE A 135 1.64 -12.53 -3.72
C ILE A 135 2.03 -12.20 -5.16
N ALA A 136 1.93 -10.93 -5.52
CA ALA A 136 2.37 -10.49 -6.84
C ALA A 136 3.89 -10.64 -6.98
N GLN A 137 4.29 -11.14 -8.13
CA GLN A 137 5.68 -11.27 -8.56
C GLN A 137 5.81 -10.68 -9.96
N LEU A 138 7.02 -10.38 -10.40
CA LEU A 138 7.28 -9.78 -11.71
C LEU A 138 6.56 -10.53 -12.86
N ASP A 139 6.56 -11.86 -12.83
CA ASP A 139 6.11 -12.75 -13.90
C ASP A 139 4.76 -13.43 -13.62
N GLY A 140 4.03 -13.01 -12.58
CA GLY A 140 2.72 -13.56 -12.24
C GLY A 140 2.35 -13.38 -10.78
N THR A 141 1.46 -14.22 -10.28
CA THR A 141 0.96 -14.18 -8.90
C THR A 141 1.10 -15.55 -8.25
N ALA A 142 1.82 -15.63 -7.13
CA ALA A 142 1.88 -16.84 -6.31
C ALA A 142 0.72 -16.90 -5.32
N PHE A 143 0.27 -18.10 -5.00
CA PHE A 143 -0.77 -18.35 -4.00
C PHE A 143 -0.22 -19.17 -2.85
N VAL A 144 -0.45 -18.70 -1.63
CA VAL A 144 -0.05 -19.39 -0.41
C VAL A 144 -1.22 -19.51 0.55
N GLU A 145 -1.26 -20.60 1.31
CA GLU A 145 -2.06 -20.71 2.52
C GLU A 145 -1.19 -20.33 3.73
N ILE A 146 -1.72 -19.56 4.64
CA ILE A 146 -1.08 -19.29 5.92
C ILE A 146 -1.56 -20.33 6.92
N SER A 147 -0.68 -21.25 7.28
CA SER A 147 -1.01 -22.31 8.24
C SER A 147 -1.33 -21.74 9.63
N LYS A 148 -1.99 -22.53 10.48
CA LYS A 148 -2.27 -22.15 11.89
C LYS A 148 -1.00 -21.81 12.69
N LYS A 149 0.17 -22.23 12.20
CA LYS A 149 1.49 -21.92 12.78
C LYS A 149 2.18 -20.72 12.09
N GLY A 150 1.49 -20.01 11.22
CA GLY A 150 2.04 -18.87 10.48
C GLY A 150 3.08 -19.24 9.43
N LYS A 151 2.98 -20.44 8.84
CA LYS A 151 3.88 -20.88 7.76
C LYS A 151 3.25 -20.63 6.41
N LEU A 152 4.04 -20.16 5.45
CA LEU A 152 3.70 -20.06 4.04
C LEU A 152 3.65 -21.46 3.42
N VAL A 153 2.47 -21.88 3.03
CA VAL A 153 2.26 -23.14 2.32
C VAL A 153 1.98 -22.80 0.85
N TYR A 154 2.98 -22.97 0.00
CA TYR A 154 2.86 -22.67 -1.42
C TYR A 154 1.88 -23.61 -2.10
N LEU A 155 0.86 -23.06 -2.76
CA LEU A 155 -0.20 -23.81 -3.42
C LEU A 155 -0.10 -23.77 -4.95
N GLY A 156 0.64 -22.81 -5.47
CA GLY A 156 0.78 -22.65 -6.91
C GLY A 156 0.82 -21.22 -7.38
N ARG A 157 0.74 -21.01 -8.67
CA ARG A 157 0.82 -19.67 -9.26
C ARG A 157 -0.02 -19.52 -10.51
N LEU A 158 -0.41 -18.27 -10.80
CA LEU A 158 -1.02 -17.83 -12.04
C LEU A 158 -0.01 -16.96 -12.79
N PRO A 159 0.36 -17.26 -14.05
CA PRO A 159 1.23 -16.41 -14.85
C PRO A 159 0.54 -15.09 -15.19
N GLN A 160 1.31 -14.09 -15.59
CA GLN A 160 0.72 -12.88 -16.19
C GLN A 160 -0.13 -13.23 -17.41
N TYR A 161 -1.11 -12.37 -17.71
CA TYR A 161 -2.05 -12.65 -18.82
C TYR A 161 -1.42 -12.58 -20.21
N THR A 162 -0.41 -11.76 -20.38
CA THR A 162 0.20 -11.43 -21.65
C THR A 162 1.57 -12.07 -21.84
N THR A 163 2.02 -12.24 -23.08
CA THR A 163 3.39 -12.63 -23.43
C THR A 163 4.34 -11.43 -23.56
N ALA A 164 3.85 -10.21 -23.39
CA ALA A 164 4.68 -9.01 -23.39
C ALA A 164 5.70 -9.05 -22.23
N GLN A 165 6.67 -8.14 -22.26
CA GLN A 165 7.67 -8.03 -21.20
C GLN A 165 6.97 -7.84 -19.83
N PRO A 166 7.35 -8.62 -18.80
CA PRO A 166 6.79 -8.46 -17.49
C PRO A 166 7.03 -7.07 -16.91
N SER A 167 6.08 -6.59 -16.10
CA SER A 167 6.22 -5.35 -15.35
C SER A 167 6.25 -5.65 -13.86
N LEU A 168 7.12 -4.94 -13.13
CA LEU A 168 7.16 -5.01 -11.66
C LEU A 168 5.84 -4.52 -11.05
N TRP A 169 5.25 -3.46 -11.63
CA TRP A 169 3.95 -2.95 -11.17
C TRP A 169 2.85 -3.95 -11.46
N ARG A 170 2.48 -4.66 -10.41
CA ARG A 170 1.40 -5.64 -10.38
C ARG A 170 0.67 -5.50 -9.04
N GLU A 171 -0.50 -4.88 -9.10
CA GLU A 171 -1.32 -4.65 -7.92
C GLU A 171 -2.47 -5.64 -7.82
N ILE A 172 -2.79 -6.02 -6.58
CA ILE A 172 -3.83 -6.99 -6.28
C ILE A 172 -4.76 -6.40 -5.22
N LYS A 173 -6.07 -6.49 -5.46
CA LYS A 173 -7.09 -6.17 -4.45
C LYS A 173 -8.14 -7.28 -4.39
N GLY A 174 -8.78 -7.43 -3.24
CA GLY A 174 -9.83 -8.42 -3.02
C GLY A 174 -11.20 -7.92 -3.43
N TYR A 175 -12.02 -8.87 -3.86
CA TYR A 175 -13.47 -8.72 -4.05
C TYR A 175 -14.14 -10.02 -3.65
N LYS A 176 -14.73 -10.07 -2.45
CA LYS A 176 -15.32 -11.30 -1.88
C LYS A 176 -14.29 -12.44 -1.83
N SER A 177 -14.55 -13.56 -2.52
CA SER A 177 -13.58 -14.65 -2.68
C SER A 177 -12.66 -14.48 -3.89
N TYR A 178 -12.80 -13.42 -4.66
CA TYR A 178 -11.99 -13.14 -5.83
C TYR A 178 -10.87 -12.18 -5.52
N ILE A 179 -9.83 -12.23 -6.33
CA ILE A 179 -8.85 -11.16 -6.47
C ILE A 179 -8.91 -10.58 -7.88
N VAL A 180 -8.72 -9.27 -7.94
CA VAL A 180 -8.51 -8.51 -9.18
C VAL A 180 -7.04 -8.14 -9.25
N ILE A 181 -6.38 -8.44 -10.39
CA ILE A 181 -4.94 -8.30 -10.58
C ILE A 181 -4.70 -7.39 -11.78
N GLY A 182 -4.24 -6.18 -11.51
CA GLY A 182 -3.78 -5.24 -12.53
C GLY A 182 -2.27 -5.35 -12.76
N SER A 183 -1.79 -4.91 -13.91
CA SER A 183 -0.35 -4.82 -14.21
C SER A 183 -0.06 -3.75 -15.27
N GLU A 184 1.13 -3.19 -15.21
CA GLU A 184 1.65 -2.32 -16.27
C GLU A 184 2.30 -3.07 -17.44
N ALA A 185 2.25 -4.40 -17.48
CA ALA A 185 2.61 -5.14 -18.68
C ALA A 185 1.60 -4.85 -19.80
N GLU A 186 2.08 -4.63 -21.03
CA GLU A 186 1.21 -4.38 -22.19
C GLU A 186 0.26 -5.54 -22.44
N GLN A 187 -0.97 -5.25 -22.80
CA GLN A 187 -2.04 -6.23 -23.08
C GLN A 187 -2.41 -7.13 -21.90
N HIS A 188 -2.01 -6.76 -20.66
CA HIS A 188 -2.33 -7.55 -19.47
C HIS A 188 -3.82 -7.47 -19.09
N GLY A 189 -4.40 -6.28 -19.15
CA GLY A 189 -5.74 -6.06 -18.62
C GLY A 189 -5.80 -6.28 -17.10
N VAL A 190 -6.96 -6.70 -16.63
CA VAL A 190 -7.21 -7.08 -15.24
C VAL A 190 -7.65 -8.55 -15.20
N GLN A 191 -6.85 -9.40 -14.57
CA GLN A 191 -7.21 -10.80 -14.31
C GLN A 191 -8.12 -10.88 -13.09
N ILE A 192 -9.15 -11.73 -13.14
CA ILE A 192 -10.06 -12.03 -12.03
C ILE A 192 -9.95 -13.51 -11.72
N PHE A 193 -9.54 -13.84 -10.48
CA PHE A 193 -9.30 -15.22 -10.07
C PHE A 193 -10.08 -15.53 -8.78
N ASP A 194 -10.81 -16.67 -8.75
CA ASP A 194 -11.53 -17.13 -7.57
C ASP A 194 -10.61 -17.94 -6.66
N LEU A 195 -10.32 -17.39 -5.48
CA LEU A 195 -9.48 -18.04 -4.46
C LEU A 195 -10.08 -19.31 -3.90
N LYS A 196 -11.37 -19.59 -4.10
CA LYS A 196 -11.98 -20.89 -3.74
C LYS A 196 -11.33 -22.06 -4.47
N LYS A 197 -10.71 -21.83 -5.63
CA LYS A 197 -9.93 -22.86 -6.35
C LYS A 197 -8.78 -23.39 -5.53
N LEU A 198 -8.25 -22.59 -4.60
CA LEU A 198 -7.15 -22.99 -3.71
C LEU A 198 -7.58 -24.01 -2.63
N LEU A 199 -8.87 -24.08 -2.33
CA LEU A 199 -9.40 -24.98 -1.27
C LEU A 199 -9.13 -26.46 -1.55
N THR A 200 -9.00 -26.85 -2.81
CA THR A 200 -8.80 -28.23 -3.27
C THR A 200 -7.39 -28.54 -3.73
N VAL A 201 -6.46 -27.57 -3.66
CA VAL A 201 -5.08 -27.81 -4.05
C VAL A 201 -4.36 -28.62 -2.97
N ASP A 202 -3.71 -29.69 -3.39
CA ASP A 202 -2.77 -30.46 -2.54
C ASP A 202 -1.44 -29.69 -2.45
N PRO A 203 -1.01 -29.26 -1.26
CA PRO A 203 0.27 -28.59 -1.08
C PRO A 203 1.50 -29.41 -1.51
N ALA A 204 1.38 -30.76 -1.55
CA ALA A 204 2.44 -31.63 -2.05
C ALA A 204 2.60 -31.58 -3.58
N SER A 205 1.58 -31.03 -4.28
CA SER A 205 1.53 -30.90 -5.74
C SER A 205 1.01 -29.52 -6.13
N PRO A 206 1.79 -28.44 -5.91
CA PRO A 206 1.38 -27.07 -6.24
C PRO A 206 1.01 -26.94 -7.72
N VAL A 207 -0.03 -26.14 -8.00
CA VAL A 207 -0.63 -26.01 -9.34
C VAL A 207 -0.06 -24.82 -10.10
N VAL A 208 0.34 -25.01 -11.34
CA VAL A 208 0.52 -23.89 -12.29
C VAL A 208 -0.83 -23.70 -12.99
N PHE A 209 -1.56 -22.67 -12.54
CA PHE A 209 -2.82 -22.26 -13.18
C PHE A 209 -2.56 -21.67 -14.56
N THR A 210 -3.54 -21.70 -15.44
CA THR A 210 -3.48 -21.12 -16.78
C THR A 210 -4.57 -20.07 -16.97
N ASN A 211 -4.27 -19.06 -17.80
CA ASN A 211 -5.24 -18.01 -18.09
C ASN A 211 -6.49 -18.54 -18.83
N GLU A 212 -6.30 -19.55 -19.69
CA GLU A 212 -7.36 -20.11 -20.54
C GLU A 212 -8.36 -20.96 -19.77
N LYS A 213 -7.92 -21.63 -18.70
CA LYS A 213 -8.75 -22.61 -17.97
C LYS A 213 -9.16 -22.14 -16.58
N ASP A 214 -8.30 -21.34 -15.96
CA ASP A 214 -8.39 -21.11 -14.51
C ASP A 214 -8.79 -19.68 -14.15
N LEU A 215 -8.71 -18.72 -15.06
CA LEU A 215 -9.29 -17.41 -14.79
C LEU A 215 -10.82 -17.52 -14.63
N THR A 216 -11.36 -16.75 -13.70
CA THR A 216 -12.80 -16.56 -13.58
C THR A 216 -13.28 -15.59 -14.66
N GLY A 217 -12.55 -14.50 -14.86
CA GLY A 217 -12.80 -13.51 -15.89
C GLY A 217 -11.56 -12.66 -16.18
N TRP A 218 -11.69 -11.88 -17.23
CA TRP A 218 -10.69 -10.91 -17.67
C TRP A 218 -11.39 -9.64 -18.15
N TRP A 219 -10.81 -8.49 -17.82
CA TRP A 219 -11.29 -7.20 -18.29
C TRP A 219 -10.12 -6.38 -18.83
N GLY A 220 -10.31 -5.77 -20.00
CA GLY A 220 -9.29 -4.95 -20.63
C GLY A 220 -9.79 -4.17 -21.83
N ASP A 221 -11.05 -4.36 -22.23
CA ASP A 221 -11.62 -3.80 -23.47
C ASP A 221 -11.55 -2.26 -23.52
N ALA A 222 -11.62 -1.60 -22.37
CA ALA A 222 -11.54 -0.14 -22.27
C ALA A 222 -10.15 0.39 -21.92
N LEU A 223 -9.17 -0.49 -21.68
CA LEU A 223 -7.78 -0.11 -21.45
C LEU A 223 -7.04 -0.02 -22.79
N PRO A 224 -6.62 1.15 -23.26
CA PRO A 224 -6.16 1.35 -24.65
C PRO A 224 -5.01 0.43 -25.08
N ILE A 225 -4.06 0.15 -24.17
CA ILE A 225 -2.96 -0.79 -24.41
C ILE A 225 -2.91 -1.90 -23.34
N GLY A 226 -3.99 -2.09 -22.59
CA GLY A 226 -4.13 -3.14 -21.57
C GLY A 226 -3.23 -2.96 -20.34
N ARG A 227 -2.69 -1.79 -20.09
CA ARG A 227 -1.84 -1.49 -18.90
C ARG A 227 -2.66 -0.78 -17.86
N THR A 228 -2.52 -1.15 -16.57
CA THR A 228 -3.04 -0.38 -15.45
C THR A 228 -2.03 -0.39 -14.30
N HIS A 229 -1.86 0.77 -13.66
CA HIS A 229 -0.93 0.91 -12.54
C HIS A 229 -1.52 0.30 -11.28
N ASN A 230 -2.74 0.68 -10.94
CA ASN A 230 -3.43 0.18 -9.76
C ASN A 230 -4.85 -0.29 -10.06
N VAL A 231 -5.39 -1.10 -9.16
CA VAL A 231 -6.78 -1.56 -9.16
C VAL A 231 -7.33 -1.44 -7.74
N ALA A 232 -8.63 -1.12 -7.63
CA ALA A 232 -9.37 -1.20 -6.38
C ALA A 232 -10.71 -1.86 -6.62
N ALA A 233 -11.40 -2.27 -5.54
CA ALA A 233 -12.73 -2.86 -5.63
C ALA A 233 -13.64 -2.33 -4.53
N ASN A 234 -14.91 -2.15 -4.84
CA ASN A 234 -15.97 -1.84 -3.88
C ASN A 234 -16.94 -3.03 -3.81
N GLU A 235 -16.84 -3.82 -2.75
CA GLU A 235 -17.68 -5.01 -2.57
C GLU A 235 -19.15 -4.67 -2.38
N GLU A 236 -19.46 -3.54 -1.76
CA GLU A 236 -20.85 -3.13 -1.48
C GLU A 236 -21.58 -2.68 -2.75
N ARG A 237 -20.84 -2.17 -3.73
CA ARG A 237 -21.36 -1.69 -5.02
C ARG A 237 -21.04 -2.61 -6.20
N ASN A 238 -20.34 -3.72 -5.95
CA ASN A 238 -20.01 -4.76 -6.93
C ASN A 238 -19.28 -4.24 -8.17
N TYR A 239 -18.24 -3.42 -7.98
CA TYR A 239 -17.38 -2.96 -9.09
C TYR A 239 -15.92 -2.97 -8.73
N GLY A 240 -15.08 -3.00 -9.76
CA GLY A 240 -13.68 -2.67 -9.69
C GLY A 240 -13.39 -1.35 -10.40
N VAL A 241 -12.26 -0.75 -10.07
CA VAL A 241 -11.73 0.45 -10.72
C VAL A 241 -10.26 0.27 -11.02
N ALA A 242 -9.85 0.60 -12.26
CA ALA A 242 -8.46 0.69 -12.69
C ALA A 242 -8.04 2.15 -12.72
N THR A 243 -6.81 2.42 -12.29
CA THR A 243 -6.20 3.76 -12.25
C THR A 243 -4.80 3.73 -12.84
N GLY A 244 -4.26 4.91 -13.17
CA GLY A 244 -2.89 5.04 -13.66
C GLY A 244 -2.61 4.29 -14.97
N PHE A 245 -3.63 3.96 -15.75
CA PHE A 245 -3.49 3.23 -17.00
C PHE A 245 -2.82 4.09 -18.09
N GLN A 246 -2.31 3.46 -19.12
CA GLN A 246 -1.60 4.13 -20.20
C GLN A 246 -2.39 4.04 -21.53
N PRO A 247 -2.21 5.00 -22.46
CA PRO A 247 -1.39 6.23 -22.33
C PRO A 247 -2.17 7.35 -21.60
N ARG A 248 -1.45 8.30 -21.02
CA ARG A 248 -2.03 9.47 -20.32
C ARG A 248 -2.89 10.38 -21.21
N ASN A 249 -2.70 10.36 -22.52
CA ASN A 249 -3.51 11.11 -23.47
C ASN A 249 -4.75 10.34 -23.98
N SER A 250 -5.09 9.22 -23.34
CA SER A 250 -6.33 8.48 -23.61
C SER A 250 -7.59 9.26 -23.19
N THR A 251 -8.77 8.75 -23.58
CA THR A 251 -10.07 9.37 -23.26
C THR A 251 -10.22 9.70 -21.79
N TYR A 252 -9.80 8.80 -20.89
CA TYR A 252 -9.90 8.97 -19.45
C TYR A 252 -8.58 9.43 -18.79
N LYS A 253 -7.58 9.85 -19.57
CA LYS A 253 -6.32 10.48 -19.13
C LYS A 253 -5.60 9.77 -17.97
N ALA A 254 -5.62 8.41 -17.97
CA ALA A 254 -5.09 7.61 -16.87
C ALA A 254 -5.76 7.84 -15.49
N GLY A 255 -6.97 8.38 -15.48
CA GLY A 255 -7.76 8.64 -14.28
C GLY A 255 -8.48 7.39 -13.75
N LEU A 256 -9.79 7.49 -13.55
CA LEU A 256 -10.62 6.41 -13.05
C LEU A 256 -11.32 5.68 -14.21
N LEU A 257 -11.28 4.35 -14.21
CA LEU A 257 -12.01 3.53 -15.19
C LEU A 257 -12.65 2.33 -14.49
N PHE A 258 -14.00 2.30 -14.47
CA PHE A 258 -14.80 1.36 -13.70
C PHE A 258 -15.27 0.16 -14.51
N PHE A 259 -15.30 -1.01 -13.87
CA PHE A 259 -15.82 -2.23 -14.45
C PHE A 259 -16.71 -2.99 -13.45
N ASP A 260 -17.77 -3.62 -13.96
CA ASP A 260 -18.75 -4.36 -13.17
C ASP A 260 -18.17 -5.70 -12.67
N LEU A 261 -18.39 -5.98 -11.40
CA LEU A 261 -18.05 -7.24 -10.74
C LEU A 261 -19.31 -7.98 -10.23
N THR A 262 -20.51 -7.58 -10.63
CA THR A 262 -21.74 -8.31 -10.32
C THR A 262 -21.65 -9.75 -10.80
N ASP A 263 -21.13 -9.94 -12.02
CA ASP A 263 -20.69 -11.23 -12.56
C ASP A 263 -19.19 -11.19 -12.85
N PRO A 264 -18.32 -11.67 -11.94
CA PRO A 264 -16.87 -11.66 -12.13
C PRO A 264 -16.38 -12.48 -13.33
N SER A 265 -17.23 -13.37 -13.90
CA SER A 265 -16.88 -14.14 -15.10
C SER A 265 -17.05 -13.36 -16.41
N ASN A 266 -17.79 -12.25 -16.36
CA ASN A 266 -18.09 -11.44 -17.53
C ASN A 266 -18.09 -9.93 -17.19
N PRO A 267 -16.97 -9.38 -16.71
CA PRO A 267 -16.86 -7.99 -16.29
C PRO A 267 -17.12 -7.05 -17.47
N LYS A 268 -17.85 -5.95 -17.23
CA LYS A 268 -18.22 -4.96 -18.24
C LYS A 268 -17.74 -3.56 -17.83
N THR A 269 -17.32 -2.77 -18.78
CA THR A 269 -16.99 -1.36 -18.53
C THR A 269 -18.23 -0.59 -18.13
N LEU A 270 -18.14 0.14 -17.01
CA LEU A 270 -19.22 0.98 -16.48
C LEU A 270 -19.08 2.45 -16.88
N GLY A 271 -17.87 2.92 -17.11
CA GLY A 271 -17.54 4.30 -17.40
C GLY A 271 -16.28 4.75 -16.68
N GLY A 272 -16.00 6.05 -16.70
CA GLY A 272 -14.78 6.57 -16.08
C GLY A 272 -14.69 8.09 -16.09
N SER A 273 -13.61 8.63 -15.52
CA SER A 273 -13.32 10.05 -15.51
C SER A 273 -11.82 10.32 -15.69
N GLY A 274 -11.51 11.21 -16.62
CA GLY A 274 -10.18 11.82 -16.77
C GLY A 274 -10.15 13.29 -16.38
N ALA A 275 -11.16 13.77 -15.66
CA ALA A 275 -11.29 15.19 -15.34
C ALA A 275 -10.14 15.72 -14.49
N ASP A 276 -9.53 14.87 -13.67
CA ASP A 276 -8.38 15.21 -12.82
C ASP A 276 -7.03 14.69 -13.37
N GLY A 277 -7.02 14.13 -14.57
CA GLY A 277 -5.81 13.53 -15.14
C GLY A 277 -5.45 12.20 -14.50
N TYR A 278 -4.16 11.94 -14.34
CA TYR A 278 -3.64 10.70 -13.77
C TYR A 278 -4.04 10.53 -12.31
N VAL A 279 -4.50 9.34 -11.96
CA VAL A 279 -4.77 8.92 -10.58
C VAL A 279 -3.88 7.72 -10.27
N HIS A 280 -3.02 7.84 -9.26
CA HIS A 280 -2.08 6.78 -8.88
C HIS A 280 -2.77 5.62 -8.18
N ASP A 281 -3.50 5.90 -7.11
CA ASP A 281 -4.29 4.92 -6.36
C ASP A 281 -5.63 5.53 -5.94
N VAL A 282 -6.58 4.69 -5.52
CA VAL A 282 -7.92 5.12 -5.14
C VAL A 282 -8.52 4.19 -4.08
N GLN A 283 -9.22 4.76 -3.12
CA GLN A 283 -10.14 4.03 -2.25
C GLN A 283 -11.57 4.48 -2.51
N CYS A 284 -12.47 3.53 -2.85
CA CYS A 284 -13.87 3.81 -3.14
C CYS A 284 -14.80 3.13 -2.12
N LEU A 285 -15.66 3.92 -1.48
CA LEU A 285 -16.53 3.46 -0.39
C LEU A 285 -17.93 4.08 -0.50
N VAL A 286 -18.93 3.37 0.02
CA VAL A 286 -20.21 4.03 0.34
C VAL A 286 -19.96 4.97 1.52
N TYR A 287 -20.24 6.24 1.32
CA TYR A 287 -19.92 7.26 2.30
C TYR A 287 -20.78 7.14 3.57
N ARG A 288 -20.11 7.07 4.69
CA ARG A 288 -20.67 7.04 6.04
C ARG A 288 -19.84 7.98 6.92
N GLY A 289 -20.13 9.27 6.84
CA GLY A 289 -19.34 10.28 7.54
C GLY A 289 -20.19 11.48 7.93
N PRO A 290 -19.57 12.53 8.50
CA PRO A 290 -20.27 13.70 9.03
C PRO A 290 -20.90 14.60 7.97
N ASP A 291 -20.43 14.57 6.71
CA ASP A 291 -20.99 15.38 5.62
C ASP A 291 -22.31 14.78 5.12
N ARG A 292 -23.41 15.26 5.71
CA ARG A 292 -24.76 14.70 5.48
C ARG A 292 -25.21 14.75 4.01
N LYS A 293 -24.66 15.64 3.20
CA LYS A 293 -24.97 15.78 1.77
C LYS A 293 -24.60 14.52 0.98
N TYR A 294 -23.62 13.78 1.45
CA TYR A 294 -23.01 12.64 0.74
C TYR A 294 -23.32 11.29 1.38
N VAL A 295 -23.99 11.23 2.52
CA VAL A 295 -24.32 9.96 3.20
C VAL A 295 -25.06 9.01 2.26
N GLY A 296 -24.57 7.78 2.14
CA GLY A 296 -25.10 6.73 1.27
C GLY A 296 -24.65 6.83 -0.20
N LYS A 297 -23.99 7.90 -0.58
CA LYS A 297 -23.39 8.03 -1.91
C LYS A 297 -22.10 7.19 -2.05
N ASP A 298 -21.77 6.88 -3.29
CA ASP A 298 -20.56 6.18 -3.64
C ASP A 298 -19.44 7.20 -3.89
N ILE A 299 -18.46 7.21 -3.00
CA ILE A 299 -17.38 8.21 -2.98
C ILE A 299 -16.04 7.53 -3.19
N CYS A 300 -15.22 8.10 -4.07
CA CYS A 300 -13.83 7.71 -4.24
C CYS A 300 -12.88 8.80 -3.75
N TYR A 301 -11.85 8.39 -3.03
CA TYR A 301 -10.71 9.20 -2.61
C TYR A 301 -9.53 8.83 -3.50
N GLY A 302 -9.18 9.70 -4.44
CA GLY A 302 -8.09 9.50 -5.39
C GLY A 302 -6.83 10.24 -4.97
N TYR A 303 -5.70 9.59 -5.17
CA TYR A 303 -4.36 10.07 -4.88
C TYR A 303 -3.63 10.27 -6.20
N ASN A 304 -3.38 11.53 -6.57
CA ASN A 304 -3.00 11.85 -7.94
C ASN A 304 -1.80 12.79 -8.04
N GLU A 305 -0.64 12.31 -7.70
CA GLU A 305 0.64 13.01 -7.87
C GLU A 305 0.78 14.29 -7.03
N ASP A 306 -0.15 15.26 -7.10
CA ASP A 306 -0.05 16.56 -6.43
C ASP A 306 -1.20 16.90 -5.49
N ALA A 307 -2.19 16.00 -5.34
CA ALA A 307 -3.39 16.32 -4.57
C ALA A 307 -4.18 15.08 -4.10
N LEU A 308 -4.96 15.26 -3.05
CA LEU A 308 -6.11 14.44 -2.70
C LEU A 308 -7.33 14.95 -3.49
N THR A 309 -7.94 14.10 -4.30
CA THR A 309 -9.16 14.40 -5.05
C THR A 309 -10.30 13.51 -4.60
N ILE A 310 -11.45 14.11 -4.29
CA ILE A 310 -12.65 13.40 -3.83
C ILE A 310 -13.70 13.44 -4.93
N TYR A 311 -14.24 12.27 -5.28
CA TYR A 311 -15.18 12.09 -6.39
C TYR A 311 -16.52 11.56 -5.90
N ASP A 312 -17.63 12.09 -6.43
CA ASP A 312 -18.94 11.43 -6.43
C ASP A 312 -19.03 10.54 -7.68
N VAL A 313 -19.06 9.22 -7.45
CA VAL A 313 -19.04 8.21 -8.50
C VAL A 313 -20.34 7.39 -8.57
N ASN A 314 -21.46 7.92 -8.04
CA ASN A 314 -22.75 7.21 -8.14
C ASN A 314 -23.13 6.91 -9.57
N ASP A 315 -22.92 7.84 -10.48
CA ASP A 315 -23.06 7.62 -11.92
C ASP A 315 -21.66 7.52 -12.55
N LYS A 316 -21.27 6.30 -12.95
CA LYS A 316 -19.96 6.03 -13.54
C LYS A 316 -19.78 6.66 -14.93
N GLN A 317 -20.88 7.10 -15.58
CA GLN A 317 -20.86 7.82 -16.86
C GLN A 317 -20.72 9.34 -16.65
N ASN A 318 -21.13 9.88 -15.47
CA ASN A 318 -21.15 11.31 -15.15
C ASN A 318 -20.50 11.58 -13.79
N ILE A 319 -19.26 11.15 -13.61
CA ILE A 319 -18.49 11.33 -12.38
C ILE A 319 -18.21 12.81 -12.16
N THR A 320 -18.41 13.27 -10.93
CA THR A 320 -18.14 14.66 -10.55
C THR A 320 -17.04 14.74 -9.51
N ILE A 321 -16.14 15.71 -9.64
CA ILE A 321 -15.16 16.05 -8.62
C ILE A 321 -15.86 16.91 -7.57
N ILE A 322 -15.81 16.46 -6.31
CA ILE A 322 -16.33 17.22 -5.15
C ILE A 322 -15.30 18.25 -4.70
N SER A 323 -14.04 17.82 -4.60
CA SER A 323 -12.91 18.69 -4.23
C SER A 323 -11.59 18.13 -4.73
N THR A 324 -10.62 19.02 -4.90
CA THR A 324 -9.20 18.70 -5.15
C THR A 324 -8.35 19.61 -4.29
N THR A 325 -7.52 19.03 -3.43
CA THR A 325 -6.76 19.77 -2.42
C THR A 325 -5.32 19.27 -2.38
N SER A 326 -4.37 20.19 -2.58
CA SER A 326 -2.94 19.95 -2.43
C SER A 326 -2.47 20.28 -1.00
N TYR A 327 -1.21 20.06 -0.70
CA TYR A 327 -0.61 20.27 0.62
C TYR A 327 0.87 20.66 0.54
N GLU A 328 1.40 21.20 1.64
CA GLU A 328 2.83 21.50 1.73
C GLU A 328 3.67 20.22 1.68
N GLY A 329 4.56 20.13 0.71
CA GLY A 329 5.39 18.96 0.48
C GLY A 329 4.88 18.01 -0.60
N ALA A 330 3.71 18.28 -1.21
CA ALA A 330 3.18 17.43 -2.29
C ALA A 330 4.20 17.30 -3.42
N SER A 331 4.70 16.09 -3.62
CA SER A 331 5.68 15.72 -4.63
C SER A 331 5.17 14.59 -5.53
N TYR A 332 4.63 13.53 -4.91
CA TYR A 332 3.95 12.45 -5.60
C TYR A 332 2.95 11.78 -4.66
N THR A 333 1.79 12.43 -4.47
CA THR A 333 0.69 11.89 -3.65
C THR A 333 0.34 10.49 -4.13
N HIS A 334 0.65 9.49 -3.32
CA HIS A 334 0.77 8.11 -3.76
C HIS A 334 -0.44 7.27 -3.37
N GLN A 335 -0.72 7.15 -2.05
CA GLN A 335 -1.81 6.35 -1.53
C GLN A 335 -2.40 6.97 -0.27
N GLY A 336 -3.54 6.48 0.16
CA GLY A 336 -4.16 6.83 1.43
C GLY A 336 -5.26 5.87 1.82
N TRP A 337 -5.72 6.00 3.05
CA TRP A 337 -6.78 5.15 3.60
C TRP A 337 -7.63 5.92 4.61
N VAL A 338 -8.96 5.73 4.60
CA VAL A 338 -9.82 6.28 5.65
C VAL A 338 -9.54 5.58 6.98
N LEU A 339 -9.58 6.33 8.09
CA LEU A 339 -9.30 5.76 9.41
C LEU A 339 -10.38 4.79 9.87
N ASP A 340 -11.65 5.08 9.54
CA ASP A 340 -12.79 4.21 9.83
C ASP A 340 -13.76 4.21 8.64
N PRO A 341 -13.95 3.10 7.94
CA PRO A 341 -14.89 3.01 6.83
C PRO A 341 -16.37 3.16 7.26
N LYS A 342 -16.66 3.01 8.55
CA LYS A 342 -18.00 3.20 9.11
C LYS A 342 -18.28 4.63 9.56
N TRP A 343 -17.21 5.45 9.74
CA TRP A 343 -17.29 6.86 10.07
C TRP A 343 -16.14 7.64 9.41
N GLN A 344 -16.31 7.96 8.13
CA GLN A 344 -15.29 8.54 7.25
C GLN A 344 -15.08 10.02 7.53
N GLN A 345 -14.53 10.34 8.69
CA GLN A 345 -14.20 11.72 9.12
C GLN A 345 -12.73 12.05 8.88
N PHE A 346 -11.84 11.06 9.02
CA PHE A 346 -10.41 11.25 8.85
C PHE A 346 -9.83 10.29 7.83
N LEU A 347 -8.78 10.73 7.17
CA LEU A 347 -8.02 9.98 6.18
C LEU A 347 -6.53 10.23 6.42
N ILE A 348 -5.70 9.25 6.13
CA ILE A 348 -4.23 9.34 6.15
C ILE A 348 -3.70 9.10 4.74
N THR A 349 -2.71 9.90 4.31
CA THR A 349 -2.04 9.73 3.01
C THR A 349 -0.54 9.64 3.19
N ASP A 350 0.12 9.08 2.20
CA ASP A 350 1.56 9.11 1.97
C ASP A 350 1.91 9.86 0.67
N ASP A 351 3.18 10.24 0.55
CA ASP A 351 3.76 10.86 -0.65
C ASP A 351 5.09 10.19 -0.96
N GLU A 352 5.14 9.34 -1.98
CA GLU A 352 6.28 8.44 -2.25
C GLU A 352 7.59 9.18 -2.63
N TYR A 353 7.53 10.48 -2.82
CA TYR A 353 8.69 11.23 -3.33
C TYR A 353 9.08 12.46 -2.51
N ASP A 354 8.37 12.81 -1.47
CA ASP A 354 8.70 13.99 -0.67
C ASP A 354 10.03 13.82 0.10
N GLU A 355 10.42 12.60 0.50
CA GLU A 355 11.75 12.29 1.06
C GLU A 355 12.85 12.34 0.00
N VAL A 356 12.54 11.86 -1.22
CA VAL A 356 13.49 11.84 -2.34
C VAL A 356 13.79 13.24 -2.83
N ASP A 357 12.76 14.07 -2.95
CA ASP A 357 12.87 15.48 -3.35
C ASP A 357 13.34 16.39 -2.20
N ALA A 358 13.39 15.86 -0.98
CA ALA A 358 13.72 16.59 0.24
C ALA A 358 12.86 17.85 0.43
N VAL A 359 11.52 17.70 0.32
CA VAL A 359 10.57 18.82 0.40
C VAL A 359 9.68 18.75 1.65
N GLY A 360 9.08 19.89 2.00
CA GLY A 360 8.13 20.00 3.10
C GLY A 360 8.65 19.40 4.41
N PRO A 361 7.82 18.66 5.15
CA PRO A 361 8.23 18.02 6.39
C PRO A 361 9.18 16.84 6.20
N ALA A 362 9.28 16.25 4.99
CA ALA A 362 10.12 15.10 4.67
C ALA A 362 11.56 15.46 4.25
N LYS A 363 11.92 16.74 4.24
CA LYS A 363 13.20 17.28 3.72
C LYS A 363 14.48 16.66 4.28
N ASP A 364 14.40 15.91 5.36
CA ASP A 364 15.51 15.23 6.01
C ASP A 364 15.52 13.71 5.77
N GLY A 365 14.63 13.23 4.86
CA GLY A 365 14.58 11.84 4.41
C GLY A 365 13.84 10.89 5.35
N TYR A 366 12.94 11.41 6.21
CA TYR A 366 12.08 10.61 7.07
C TYR A 366 10.65 10.61 6.52
N PRO A 367 10.03 9.45 6.32
CA PRO A 367 8.67 9.31 5.80
C PRO A 367 7.63 10.12 6.59
N ILE A 368 6.64 10.64 5.89
CA ILE A 368 5.58 11.48 6.45
C ILE A 368 4.21 10.89 6.15
N SER A 369 3.47 10.57 7.21
CA SER A 369 2.05 10.24 7.08
C SER A 369 1.21 11.49 7.31
N TYR A 370 0.54 11.99 6.27
CA TYR A 370 -0.29 13.20 6.32
C TYR A 370 -1.70 12.88 6.79
N ILE A 371 -2.25 13.72 7.68
CA ILE A 371 -3.58 13.52 8.28
C ILE A 371 -4.55 14.54 7.71
N TRP A 372 -5.71 14.05 7.30
CA TRP A 372 -6.77 14.85 6.71
C TRP A 372 -8.05 14.75 7.52
N ASP A 373 -8.65 15.89 7.85
CA ASP A 373 -10.05 16.00 8.26
C ASP A 373 -10.92 16.17 7.01
N ILE A 374 -11.70 15.15 6.71
CA ILE A 374 -12.65 15.10 5.60
C ILE A 374 -14.11 15.20 6.09
N SER A 375 -14.33 15.87 7.24
CA SER A 375 -15.68 16.16 7.77
C SER A 375 -16.55 16.91 6.76
N SER A 376 -15.93 17.70 5.88
CA SER A 376 -16.55 18.26 4.68
C SER A 376 -15.81 17.73 3.48
N LEU A 377 -16.48 16.96 2.62
CA LEU A 377 -15.88 16.45 1.38
C LEU A 377 -15.59 17.57 0.37
N GLU A 378 -16.27 18.73 0.48
CA GLU A 378 -16.04 19.90 -0.37
C GLU A 378 -14.83 20.75 0.10
N LYS A 379 -14.42 20.60 1.37
CA LYS A 379 -13.34 21.37 1.98
C LYS A 379 -12.50 20.50 2.92
N PRO A 380 -11.81 19.48 2.40
CA PRO A 380 -10.91 18.68 3.20
C PRO A 380 -9.75 19.55 3.72
N LYS A 381 -9.26 19.23 4.92
CA LYS A 381 -8.17 19.97 5.58
C LYS A 381 -7.03 19.04 5.93
N GLN A 382 -5.84 19.39 5.55
CA GLN A 382 -4.62 18.73 6.04
C GLN A 382 -4.32 19.29 7.43
N THR A 383 -4.62 18.51 8.48
CA THR A 383 -4.63 18.95 9.88
C THR A 383 -3.31 18.74 10.61
N GLY A 384 -2.49 17.84 10.11
CA GLY A 384 -1.21 17.52 10.73
C GLY A 384 -0.51 16.37 10.01
N HIS A 385 0.55 15.89 10.62
CA HIS A 385 1.30 14.76 10.09
C HIS A 385 2.01 13.99 11.21
N TYR A 386 2.40 12.76 10.89
CA TYR A 386 3.34 11.99 11.69
C TYR A 386 4.63 11.80 10.90
N LYS A 387 5.77 12.13 11.51
CA LYS A 387 7.11 11.86 10.97
C LYS A 387 7.62 10.55 11.54
N HIS A 388 8.02 9.63 10.67
CA HIS A 388 8.62 8.36 11.06
C HIS A 388 9.96 8.53 11.78
N LEU A 389 10.41 7.47 12.47
CA LEU A 389 11.58 7.52 13.34
C LEU A 389 12.88 7.05 12.64
N ARG A 390 12.76 6.52 11.42
CA ARG A 390 13.87 6.02 10.60
C ARG A 390 13.76 6.58 9.21
N LYS A 391 14.91 6.75 8.53
CA LYS A 391 14.97 7.22 7.14
C LYS A 391 14.52 6.15 6.18
N GLY A 392 13.74 6.51 5.17
CA GLY A 392 13.24 5.61 4.16
C GLY A 392 12.29 6.31 3.22
N ILE A 393 11.50 5.56 2.49
CA ILE A 393 10.41 6.05 1.63
C ILE A 393 9.15 5.34 2.09
N ASP A 394 8.06 6.07 2.35
CA ASP A 394 6.76 5.43 2.59
C ASP A 394 6.13 4.95 1.27
N HIS A 395 5.23 3.98 1.40
CA HIS A 395 4.59 3.37 0.23
C HIS A 395 3.17 2.92 0.58
N ASN A 396 2.82 1.63 0.38
CA ASN A 396 1.46 1.16 0.57
C ASN A 396 1.02 1.10 2.04
N GLN A 397 -0.19 1.57 2.34
CA GLN A 397 -0.74 1.57 3.69
C GLN A 397 -2.19 1.07 3.75
N PHE A 398 -2.55 0.47 4.87
CA PHE A 398 -3.91 0.04 5.19
C PHE A 398 -4.23 0.35 6.65
N VAL A 399 -5.45 0.83 6.92
CA VAL A 399 -5.91 1.07 8.30
C VAL A 399 -6.87 -0.03 8.74
N ARG A 400 -6.60 -0.59 9.92
CA ARG A 400 -7.45 -1.57 10.60
C ARG A 400 -7.51 -1.27 12.10
N ASP A 401 -8.72 -1.20 12.65
CA ASP A 401 -8.98 -1.08 14.09
C ASP A 401 -8.22 0.09 14.75
N GLY A 402 -8.07 1.22 14.02
CA GLY A 402 -7.36 2.41 14.48
C GLY A 402 -5.84 2.34 14.39
N PHE A 403 -5.30 1.36 13.69
CA PHE A 403 -3.88 1.24 13.40
C PHE A 403 -3.62 1.33 11.89
N SER A 404 -2.65 2.15 11.48
CA SER A 404 -2.11 2.10 10.12
C SER A 404 -0.96 1.11 10.07
N TYR A 405 -1.02 0.22 9.09
CA TYR A 405 0.06 -0.68 8.70
C TYR A 405 0.64 -0.11 7.41
N GLN A 406 1.95 0.10 7.36
CA GLN A 406 2.60 0.78 6.24
C GLN A 406 3.81 0.00 5.78
N SER A 407 3.89 -0.30 4.49
CA SER A 407 5.11 -0.75 3.83
C SER A 407 5.94 0.48 3.49
N ASN A 408 7.20 0.50 3.91
CA ASN A 408 8.08 1.65 3.80
C ASN A 408 9.38 1.27 3.08
N TYR A 409 9.28 0.54 1.97
CA TYR A 409 10.43 0.03 1.22
C TYR A 409 11.51 -0.59 2.12
N ALA A 410 12.72 -0.01 2.15
CA ALA A 410 13.84 -0.52 2.92
C ALA A 410 13.59 -0.62 4.44
N LEU A 411 12.66 0.16 4.98
CA LEU A 411 12.27 0.07 6.40
C LEU A 411 11.36 -1.12 6.72
N GLY A 412 10.91 -1.87 5.71
CA GLY A 412 9.98 -2.97 5.93
C GLY A 412 8.56 -2.49 6.24
N ILE A 413 7.97 -2.96 7.36
CA ILE A 413 6.62 -2.56 7.78
C ILE A 413 6.67 -1.77 9.08
N SER A 414 5.88 -0.68 9.17
CA SER A 414 5.60 0.08 10.38
C SER A 414 4.13 -0.04 10.77
N VAL A 415 3.83 -0.05 12.07
CA VAL A 415 2.47 -0.01 12.61
C VAL A 415 2.30 1.24 13.47
N LEU A 416 1.41 2.13 13.06
CA LEU A 416 1.12 3.38 13.74
C LEU A 416 -0.21 3.30 14.49
N ASP A 417 -0.24 3.72 15.74
CA ASP A 417 -1.47 3.90 16.52
C ASP A 417 -2.10 5.26 16.18
N LEU A 418 -3.21 5.23 15.46
CA LEU A 418 -3.97 6.41 15.01
C LEU A 418 -5.14 6.77 15.93
N ARG A 419 -5.38 6.05 17.02
CA ARG A 419 -6.57 6.22 17.88
C ARG A 419 -6.63 7.60 18.56
N SER A 420 -5.53 8.34 18.58
CA SER A 420 -5.52 9.73 19.06
C SER A 420 -6.09 10.74 18.05
N VAL A 421 -6.06 10.44 16.74
CA VAL A 421 -6.39 11.37 15.64
C VAL A 421 -7.78 11.99 15.77
N PRO A 422 -8.85 11.27 16.13
CA PRO A 422 -10.17 11.89 16.29
C PRO A 422 -10.24 12.98 17.38
N LYS A 423 -9.32 12.99 18.35
CA LYS A 423 -9.22 13.98 19.41
C LYS A 423 -8.12 15.01 19.17
N ASP A 424 -7.05 14.61 18.52
CA ASP A 424 -5.89 15.44 18.16
C ASP A 424 -5.42 15.15 16.76
N PRO A 425 -6.04 15.77 15.75
CA PRO A 425 -5.70 15.55 14.34
C PRO A 425 -4.37 16.19 13.92
N THR A 426 -3.61 16.76 14.84
CA THR A 426 -2.25 17.30 14.55
C THR A 426 -1.21 16.18 14.36
N GLY A 427 -1.53 14.95 14.73
CA GLY A 427 -0.61 13.81 14.67
C GLY A 427 0.34 13.66 15.86
N LYS A 428 0.38 14.63 16.79
CA LYS A 428 1.27 14.59 17.97
C LYS A 428 1.02 13.38 18.88
N GLY A 429 -0.20 12.86 18.86
CA GLY A 429 -0.60 11.67 19.63
C GLY A 429 -0.26 10.34 18.97
N ILE A 430 0.09 10.33 17.68
CA ILE A 430 0.46 9.10 16.96
C ILE A 430 1.75 8.51 17.51
N ARG A 431 1.83 7.18 17.54
CA ARG A 431 3.01 6.43 18.00
C ARG A 431 3.26 5.23 17.10
N GLU A 432 4.52 5.01 16.72
CA GLU A 432 4.94 3.73 16.16
C GLU A 432 4.95 2.68 17.27
N VAL A 433 3.99 1.77 17.21
CA VAL A 433 3.79 0.72 18.22
C VAL A 433 4.51 -0.57 17.87
N ALA A 434 4.73 -0.81 16.57
CA ALA A 434 5.47 -1.97 16.09
C ALA A 434 6.15 -1.66 14.75
N TYR A 435 7.20 -2.40 14.44
CA TYR A 435 7.80 -2.46 13.12
C TYR A 435 8.57 -3.77 12.90
N PHE A 436 8.77 -4.12 11.65
CA PHE A 436 9.63 -5.22 11.23
C PHE A 436 10.37 -4.81 9.97
N ASP A 437 11.68 -4.64 10.10
CA ASP A 437 12.55 -4.27 9.00
C ASP A 437 12.89 -5.51 8.16
N THR A 438 12.74 -5.41 6.83
CA THR A 438 13.00 -6.52 5.91
C THR A 438 14.31 -6.36 5.14
N TYR A 439 15.02 -5.23 5.34
CA TYR A 439 16.22 -4.86 4.59
C TYR A 439 17.40 -4.46 5.50
N PRO A 440 17.99 -5.42 6.23
CA PRO A 440 19.02 -5.14 7.23
C PRO A 440 20.34 -4.58 6.66
N GLU A 441 20.49 -4.51 5.34
CA GLU A 441 21.70 -4.03 4.67
C GLU A 441 22.02 -2.56 4.94
N ASP A 442 21.00 -1.74 5.21
CA ASP A 442 21.15 -0.30 5.46
C ASP A 442 20.97 0.13 6.92
N ASP A 443 20.69 -0.82 7.80
CA ASP A 443 20.50 -0.62 9.24
C ASP A 443 21.64 0.14 9.95
N HIS A 444 22.85 0.06 9.42
CA HIS A 444 24.03 0.70 9.96
C HIS A 444 24.16 2.18 9.57
N LEU A 445 23.34 2.66 8.63
CA LEU A 445 23.39 4.03 8.13
C LEU A 445 22.82 5.04 9.14
N PRO A 446 23.27 6.32 9.09
CA PRO A 446 22.69 7.37 9.92
C PRO A 446 21.18 7.54 9.69
N GLY A 447 20.40 7.47 10.76
CA GLY A 447 18.94 7.51 10.69
C GLY A 447 18.29 6.12 10.59
N GLY A 448 19.09 5.04 10.60
CA GLY A 448 18.60 3.65 10.69
C GLY A 448 17.91 3.14 9.44
N GLY A 449 18.28 3.65 8.28
CA GLY A 449 17.76 3.26 6.97
C GLY A 449 18.21 4.22 5.87
N ASN A 450 17.80 4.00 4.64
CA ASN A 450 18.16 4.78 3.46
C ASN A 450 16.92 5.11 2.61
N VAL A 451 16.96 6.27 1.94
CA VAL A 451 15.96 6.70 0.96
C VAL A 451 16.22 5.95 -0.35
N THR A 452 15.63 4.77 -0.52
CA THR A 452 15.85 3.89 -1.69
C THR A 452 14.63 3.04 -1.99
N PHE A 453 14.44 2.70 -3.27
CA PHE A 453 13.29 1.93 -3.79
C PHE A 453 13.58 0.43 -3.82
N THR A 454 13.75 -0.20 -2.64
CA THR A 454 13.91 -1.66 -2.49
C THR A 454 13.33 -2.11 -1.14
N GLY A 455 13.15 -3.40 -0.91
CA GLY A 455 12.55 -3.92 0.32
C GLY A 455 11.04 -4.11 0.21
N SER A 456 10.26 -3.70 1.22
CA SER A 456 8.82 -3.97 1.33
C SER A 456 8.00 -3.11 0.34
N TRP A 457 7.40 -3.76 -0.66
CA TRP A 457 6.44 -3.13 -1.57
C TRP A 457 5.05 -3.06 -0.96
N SER A 458 4.56 -4.17 -0.41
CA SER A 458 3.21 -4.29 0.13
C SER A 458 3.14 -5.28 1.28
N HIS A 459 2.02 -5.26 1.97
CA HIS A 459 1.70 -6.21 3.03
C HIS A 459 0.20 -6.47 3.07
N TYR A 460 -0.22 -7.54 3.76
CA TYR A 460 -1.63 -7.83 4.03
C TYR A 460 -1.86 -8.06 5.53
N PRO A 461 -2.53 -7.12 6.25
CA PRO A 461 -2.68 -7.18 7.71
C PRO A 461 -4.06 -7.69 8.16
N PHE A 462 -4.98 -8.07 7.25
CA PHE A 462 -6.38 -8.32 7.58
C PHE A 462 -6.72 -9.79 7.85
N LEU A 463 -5.74 -10.69 7.94
CA LEU A 463 -5.98 -12.09 8.27
C LEU A 463 -6.60 -12.22 9.68
N PRO A 464 -7.70 -13.00 9.86
CA PRO A 464 -8.35 -13.22 11.15
C PRO A 464 -7.41 -13.76 12.24
N SER A 465 -6.43 -14.58 11.86
CA SER A 465 -5.39 -15.08 12.76
C SER A 465 -4.50 -13.99 13.35
N GLY A 466 -4.46 -12.79 12.74
CA GLY A 466 -3.56 -11.69 13.08
C GLY A 466 -2.14 -11.85 12.54
N PHE A 467 -1.88 -12.82 11.66
CA PHE A 467 -0.66 -12.85 10.88
C PHE A 467 -0.66 -11.72 9.83
N ILE A 468 0.50 -11.15 9.59
CA ILE A 468 0.74 -10.13 8.57
C ILE A 468 1.72 -10.73 7.57
N VAL A 469 1.34 -10.70 6.29
CA VAL A 469 2.25 -11.12 5.21
C VAL A 469 2.84 -9.87 4.58
N ILE A 470 4.17 -9.82 4.48
CA ILE A 470 4.93 -8.71 3.87
C ILE A 470 5.54 -9.24 2.58
N ASN A 471 5.28 -8.56 1.46
CA ASN A 471 5.87 -8.88 0.16
C ASN A 471 6.97 -7.87 -0.17
N THR A 472 8.19 -8.37 -0.38
CA THR A 472 9.36 -7.54 -0.68
C THR A 472 9.74 -7.62 -2.15
N MET A 473 10.39 -6.58 -2.66
CA MET A 473 10.86 -6.57 -4.04
C MET A 473 12.02 -7.55 -4.28
N ASP A 474 12.92 -7.68 -3.31
CA ASP A 474 14.22 -8.33 -3.46
C ASP A 474 14.24 -9.78 -2.98
N ARG A 475 13.56 -10.10 -1.87
CA ARG A 475 13.75 -11.38 -1.15
C ARG A 475 12.63 -12.37 -1.38
N GLY A 476 11.40 -11.97 -1.07
CA GLY A 476 10.24 -12.86 -1.03
C GLY A 476 9.18 -12.39 -0.04
N ALA A 477 8.46 -13.33 0.54
CA ALA A 477 7.39 -13.05 1.48
C ALA A 477 7.78 -13.43 2.91
N PHE A 478 7.51 -12.53 3.85
CA PHE A 478 7.65 -12.73 5.29
C PHE A 478 6.28 -12.90 5.93
N VAL A 479 6.21 -13.70 6.99
CA VAL A 479 5.05 -13.76 7.89
C VAL A 479 5.50 -13.29 9.26
N VAL A 480 4.86 -12.21 9.72
CA VAL A 480 5.09 -11.69 11.07
C VAL A 480 3.78 -11.63 11.84
N LYS A 481 3.88 -11.55 13.16
CA LYS A 481 2.71 -11.40 14.03
C LYS A 481 3.09 -10.60 15.26
N LYS A 482 2.11 -9.90 15.84
CA LYS A 482 2.22 -9.21 17.11
C LYS A 482 2.83 -10.11 18.18
N SER A 483 3.91 -9.63 18.81
CA SER A 483 4.60 -10.33 19.87
C SER A 483 3.69 -10.56 21.09
N LYS A 484 3.82 -11.71 21.72
CA LYS A 484 3.04 -12.02 22.92
C LYS A 484 3.34 -11.00 24.03
N GLY A 485 2.29 -10.36 24.55
CA GLY A 485 2.38 -9.35 25.61
C GLY A 485 2.62 -7.92 25.11
N ALA A 486 2.77 -7.69 23.83
CA ALA A 486 2.79 -6.34 23.30
C ALA A 486 1.44 -5.64 23.49
N SER A 487 1.46 -4.41 24.01
CA SER A 487 0.27 -3.61 24.34
C SER A 487 -0.03 -2.62 23.19
N TRP A 488 -0.63 -3.06 22.11
CA TRP A 488 -1.14 -2.20 21.04
C TRP A 488 -2.30 -2.85 20.31
#